data_a82ce8c317516b3aa1a8b072d2cbc58a
#
_entry.id   a82ce8c317516b3aa1a8b072d2cbc58a
#
_cell.length_a   1.000
_cell.length_b   1.000
_cell.length_c   1.000
_cell.angle_alpha   90.00
_cell.angle_beta   90.00
_cell.angle_gamma   90.00
#
_symmetry.space_group_name_H-M   'P 1'
#
loop_
_entity.id
_entity.type
_entity.pdbx_description
1 polymer ?
#
loop_
_entity_poly.entity_id
_entity_poly.type
_entity_poly.pdbx_seq_one_letter_code
_entity_poly.pdbx_strand_id
1 'polypeptide(L)'
;SPNFMPSTPIIVQPMATIQVMGNQLAPYYNTDNLSIQGISVSQLVNGNGLPEGTYTFCYYAADYNTGAPLSNQNAGCATITISHHELPILIQPMCDSKVSPKTPQNLLFSWTVPAGVNPINIEYELTMVELLPGQNPTQALNAATEPVFFRKTVPVTSYLYSQVNPQLTKDKKYAWRVRAKPKPGKNALFKNNGYSTACSFEYKTSGGGINPGGIDDLSTPPQKPNYMLPGDDNACVSGCELPDPDETSPS
;
A
#
# COMPACT_ATOMS: atom_id res chain seq x y z
N SER A 1 -37.55 -1.17 9.48
CA SER A 1 -37.34 -2.61 9.41
C SER A 1 -37.52 -3.03 7.95
N PRO A 2 -36.52 -3.61 7.30
CA PRO A 2 -36.73 -4.14 5.97
C PRO A 2 -37.74 -5.29 6.08
N ASN A 3 -38.84 -5.21 5.38
CA ASN A 3 -39.80 -6.29 5.22
C ASN A 3 -39.24 -7.32 4.24
N PHE A 4 -38.07 -7.86 4.56
CA PHE A 4 -37.48 -8.91 3.74
C PHE A 4 -38.15 -10.24 4.06
N MET A 5 -38.82 -10.78 3.06
CA MET A 5 -39.29 -12.15 3.07
C MET A 5 -38.46 -12.97 2.07
N PRO A 6 -37.71 -13.99 2.51
CA PRO A 6 -37.06 -14.89 1.58
C PRO A 6 -38.11 -15.60 0.72
N SER A 7 -37.74 -15.96 -0.52
CA SER A 7 -38.66 -16.66 -1.45
C SER A 7 -39.15 -18.00 -0.92
N THR A 8 -38.39 -18.62 -0.01
CA THR A 8 -38.72 -19.88 0.64
C THR A 8 -38.42 -19.81 2.14
N PRO A 9 -39.32 -20.30 2.99
CA PRO A 9 -39.08 -20.35 4.44
C PRO A 9 -38.02 -21.40 4.78
N ILE A 10 -37.33 -21.19 5.90
CA ILE A 10 -36.52 -22.22 6.55
C ILE A 10 -37.46 -23.05 7.41
N ILE A 11 -37.64 -24.32 7.06
CA ILE A 11 -38.49 -25.22 7.84
C ILE A 11 -37.70 -25.80 9.02
N VAL A 12 -38.07 -25.42 10.22
CA VAL A 12 -37.43 -25.90 11.45
C VAL A 12 -38.32 -26.95 12.09
N GLN A 13 -37.81 -28.18 12.20
CA GLN A 13 -38.53 -29.24 12.95
C GLN A 13 -38.37 -29.02 14.47
N PRO A 14 -39.34 -29.37 15.28
CA PRO A 14 -39.21 -29.30 16.74
C PRO A 14 -37.94 -30.02 17.19
N MET A 15 -37.18 -29.37 18.11
CA MET A 15 -35.92 -29.87 18.68
C MET A 15 -34.77 -30.09 17.65
N ALA A 16 -34.92 -29.70 16.42
CA ALA A 16 -33.86 -29.77 15.42
C ALA A 16 -33.00 -28.48 15.39
N THR A 17 -31.70 -28.65 15.24
CA THR A 17 -30.78 -27.53 14.96
C THR A 17 -30.57 -27.45 13.47
N ILE A 18 -30.77 -26.25 12.90
CA ILE A 18 -30.44 -25.97 11.50
C ILE A 18 -29.18 -25.12 11.45
N GLN A 19 -28.19 -25.56 10.66
CA GLN A 19 -27.00 -24.82 10.39
C GLN A 19 -27.11 -24.20 8.99
N VAL A 20 -27.05 -22.86 8.89
CA VAL A 20 -27.03 -22.12 7.63
C VAL A 20 -25.57 -21.81 7.27
N MET A 21 -25.09 -22.35 6.15
CA MET A 21 -23.70 -22.17 5.69
C MET A 21 -23.53 -20.91 4.83
N GLY A 22 -22.31 -20.42 4.69
CA GLY A 22 -22.00 -19.14 4.04
C GLY A 22 -22.60 -18.93 2.66
N ASN A 23 -22.64 -19.94 1.80
CA ASN A 23 -23.27 -19.87 0.47
C ASN A 23 -24.81 -19.74 0.54
N GLN A 24 -25.43 -20.27 1.58
CA GLN A 24 -26.88 -20.16 1.83
C GLN A 24 -27.26 -18.79 2.39
N LEU A 25 -26.28 -18.03 2.90
CA LEU A 25 -26.49 -16.68 3.40
C LEU A 25 -26.51 -15.62 2.26
N ALA A 26 -25.96 -15.94 1.09
CA ALA A 26 -25.86 -15.00 -0.02
C ALA A 26 -27.15 -14.23 -0.35
N PRO A 27 -28.36 -14.87 -0.38
CA PRO A 27 -29.62 -14.16 -0.63
C PRO A 27 -29.96 -13.10 0.43
N TYR A 28 -29.45 -13.29 1.67
CA TYR A 28 -29.74 -12.38 2.77
C TYR A 28 -28.82 -11.16 2.80
N TYR A 29 -27.71 -11.19 2.03
CA TYR A 29 -26.78 -10.07 1.90
C TYR A 29 -27.07 -9.12 0.73
N ASN A 30 -28.21 -9.27 0.06
CA ASN A 30 -28.65 -8.25 -0.88
C ASN A 30 -28.90 -6.94 -0.12
N THR A 31 -28.34 -5.83 -0.61
CA THR A 31 -28.47 -4.49 0.01
C THR A 31 -29.90 -4.07 0.26
N ASP A 32 -30.83 -4.52 -0.60
CA ASP A 32 -32.26 -4.24 -0.48
C ASP A 32 -32.89 -4.92 0.74
N ASN A 33 -32.24 -5.94 1.25
CA ASN A 33 -32.70 -6.77 2.38
C ASN A 33 -32.03 -6.43 3.70
N LEU A 34 -31.07 -5.49 3.69
CA LEU A 34 -30.30 -5.13 4.86
C LEU A 34 -30.79 -3.81 5.47
N SER A 35 -30.91 -3.76 6.79
CA SER A 35 -30.98 -2.50 7.54
C SER A 35 -29.56 -2.07 7.88
N ILE A 36 -29.03 -1.09 7.14
CA ILE A 36 -27.64 -0.63 7.28
C ILE A 36 -27.64 0.66 8.09
N GLN A 37 -26.77 0.72 9.11
CA GLN A 37 -26.56 1.90 9.94
C GLN A 37 -25.07 2.28 9.94
N GLY A 38 -24.75 3.56 9.92
CA GLY A 38 -23.40 4.09 10.04
C GLY A 38 -22.59 4.16 8.75
N ILE A 39 -23.00 3.44 7.68
CA ILE A 39 -22.40 3.51 6.35
C ILE A 39 -23.50 3.67 5.29
N SER A 40 -23.17 4.29 4.15
CA SER A 40 -24.11 4.39 3.04
C SER A 40 -24.09 3.13 2.17
N VAL A 41 -25.22 2.81 1.55
CA VAL A 41 -25.31 1.71 0.56
C VAL A 41 -24.32 1.93 -0.59
N SER A 42 -24.13 3.17 -1.03
CA SER A 42 -23.15 3.51 -2.07
C SER A 42 -21.70 3.19 -1.68
N GLN A 43 -21.33 3.37 -0.42
CA GLN A 43 -20.01 2.97 0.08
C GLN A 43 -19.84 1.45 0.07
N LEU A 44 -20.91 0.70 0.36
CA LEU A 44 -20.89 -0.75 0.35
C LEU A 44 -20.80 -1.32 -1.08
N VAL A 45 -21.58 -0.76 -2.00
CA VAL A 45 -21.69 -1.27 -3.39
C VAL A 45 -20.53 -0.80 -4.27
N ASN A 46 -20.10 0.46 -4.14
CA ASN A 46 -19.04 1.04 -4.96
C ASN A 46 -17.64 0.83 -4.37
N GLY A 47 -17.54 0.41 -3.10
CA GLY A 47 -16.29 0.04 -2.46
C GLY A 47 -15.88 -1.40 -2.79
N ASN A 48 -14.59 -1.70 -2.66
CA ASN A 48 -14.09 -3.08 -2.78
C ASN A 48 -14.35 -3.89 -1.49
N GLY A 49 -15.55 -3.77 -0.92
CA GLY A 49 -15.95 -4.38 0.34
C GLY A 49 -16.28 -3.36 1.42
N LEU A 50 -16.41 -3.85 2.66
CA LEU A 50 -16.65 -2.99 3.82
C LEU A 50 -15.44 -2.09 4.11
N PRO A 51 -15.64 -0.78 4.37
CA PRO A 51 -14.58 0.10 4.85
C PRO A 51 -13.92 -0.41 6.14
N GLU A 52 -12.78 0.17 6.52
CA GLU A 52 -12.19 -0.11 7.83
C GLU A 52 -13.16 0.29 8.94
N GLY A 53 -13.28 -0.59 9.95
CA GLY A 53 -14.18 -0.36 11.07
C GLY A 53 -14.61 -1.63 11.78
N THR A 54 -15.36 -1.47 12.84
CA THR A 54 -15.96 -2.57 13.57
C THR A 54 -17.44 -2.65 13.20
N TYR A 55 -17.86 -3.83 12.76
CA TYR A 55 -19.21 -4.11 12.28
C TYR A 55 -19.86 -5.18 13.15
N THR A 56 -21.11 -4.95 13.52
CA THR A 56 -21.92 -5.94 14.20
C THR A 56 -23.01 -6.43 13.26
N PHE A 57 -23.00 -7.71 12.98
CA PHE A 57 -24.01 -8.38 12.17
C PHE A 57 -24.97 -9.09 13.10
N CYS A 58 -26.26 -8.78 13.01
CA CYS A 58 -27.28 -9.39 13.82
C CYS A 58 -28.29 -10.12 12.93
N TYR A 59 -28.61 -11.34 13.33
CA TYR A 59 -29.67 -12.16 12.73
C TYR A 59 -30.73 -12.45 13.76
N TYR A 60 -31.97 -12.42 13.34
CA TYR A 60 -33.09 -12.87 14.16
C TYR A 60 -34.04 -13.70 13.31
N ALA A 61 -34.70 -14.62 13.95
CA ALA A 61 -35.74 -15.43 13.32
C ALA A 61 -37.12 -14.75 13.47
N ALA A 62 -37.90 -14.79 12.41
CA ALA A 62 -39.28 -14.33 12.41
C ALA A 62 -40.16 -15.39 11.81
N ASP A 63 -41.40 -15.43 12.23
CA ASP A 63 -42.41 -16.29 11.63
C ASP A 63 -42.67 -15.89 10.20
N TYR A 64 -42.62 -16.85 9.29
CA TYR A 64 -42.68 -16.59 7.85
C TYR A 64 -44.00 -15.95 7.41
N ASN A 65 -45.12 -16.33 8.00
CA ASN A 65 -46.44 -15.86 7.59
C ASN A 65 -46.84 -14.54 8.25
N THR A 66 -46.47 -14.37 9.52
CA THR A 66 -46.89 -13.22 10.32
C THR A 66 -45.84 -12.14 10.48
N GLY A 67 -44.57 -12.45 10.18
CA GLY A 67 -43.44 -11.56 10.45
C GLY A 67 -43.15 -11.35 11.94
N ALA A 68 -43.82 -12.07 12.85
CA ALA A 68 -43.61 -11.92 14.27
C ALA A 68 -42.20 -12.43 14.66
N PRO A 69 -41.46 -11.69 15.52
CA PRO A 69 -40.13 -12.13 15.95
C PRO A 69 -40.23 -13.41 16.81
N LEU A 70 -39.49 -14.44 16.38
CA LEU A 70 -39.38 -15.72 17.10
C LEU A 70 -38.14 -15.79 17.99
N SER A 71 -37.15 -14.92 17.72
CA SER A 71 -35.95 -14.79 18.55
C SER A 71 -35.72 -13.33 18.97
N ASN A 72 -34.91 -13.14 20.03
CA ASN A 72 -34.49 -11.82 20.43
C ASN A 72 -33.62 -11.22 19.30
N GLN A 73 -33.97 -10.01 18.86
CA GLN A 73 -33.26 -9.31 17.77
C GLN A 73 -31.77 -9.03 18.06
N ASN A 74 -31.40 -9.02 19.34
CA ASN A 74 -30.02 -8.76 19.76
C ASN A 74 -29.26 -10.05 20.19
N ALA A 75 -29.88 -11.20 20.16
CA ALA A 75 -29.24 -12.45 20.63
C ALA A 75 -28.36 -13.10 19.57
N GLY A 76 -28.64 -12.88 18.31
CA GLY A 76 -27.89 -13.47 17.16
C GLY A 76 -26.86 -12.52 16.55
N CYS A 77 -26.11 -11.77 17.37
CA CYS A 77 -25.14 -10.78 16.88
C CYS A 77 -23.71 -11.32 16.94
N ALA A 78 -22.94 -11.05 15.86
CA ALA A 78 -21.50 -11.27 15.79
C ALA A 78 -20.81 -9.97 15.40
N THR A 79 -19.71 -9.65 16.07
CA THR A 79 -18.90 -8.48 15.79
C THR A 79 -17.63 -8.88 15.06
N ILE A 80 -17.32 -8.19 13.96
CA ILE A 80 -16.08 -8.34 13.20
C ILE A 80 -15.38 -6.99 13.07
N THR A 81 -14.07 -7.01 13.03
CA THR A 81 -13.26 -5.82 12.74
C THR A 81 -12.60 -5.98 11.38
N ILE A 82 -12.82 -5.02 10.52
CA ILE A 82 -12.19 -4.91 9.21
C ILE A 82 -11.02 -3.93 9.31
N SER A 83 -9.83 -4.36 8.96
CA SER A 83 -8.66 -3.51 8.79
C SER A 83 -8.05 -3.71 7.41
N HIS A 84 -7.60 -2.64 6.79
CA HIS A 84 -6.91 -2.68 5.51
C HIS A 84 -5.40 -2.64 5.72
N HIS A 85 -4.68 -3.35 4.86
CA HIS A 85 -3.22 -3.30 4.85
C HIS A 85 -2.72 -1.93 4.36
N GLU A 86 -1.54 -1.54 4.83
CA GLU A 86 -0.88 -0.32 4.39
C GLU A 86 -0.46 -0.39 2.92
N LEU A 87 -0.02 0.75 2.39
CA LEU A 87 0.40 0.87 1.00
C LEU A 87 1.88 0.52 0.84
N PRO A 88 2.33 0.10 -0.36
CA PRO A 88 3.75 0.05 -0.67
C PRO A 88 4.35 1.45 -0.58
N ILE A 89 5.55 1.56 0.01
CA ILE A 89 6.33 2.80 0.03
C ILE A 89 7.40 2.68 -1.07
N LEU A 90 7.45 3.66 -1.96
CA LEU A 90 8.41 3.69 -3.06
C LEU A 90 9.80 4.05 -2.53
N ILE A 91 10.85 3.34 -2.99
CA ILE A 91 12.23 3.53 -2.54
C ILE A 91 13.10 4.07 -3.67
N GLN A 92 13.10 3.40 -4.83
CA GLN A 92 13.93 3.78 -5.98
C GLN A 92 13.13 3.68 -7.29
N PRO A 93 13.35 4.65 -8.20
CA PRO A 93 14.09 5.89 -8.02
C PRO A 93 13.42 6.79 -6.98
N MET A 94 14.21 7.58 -6.23
CA MET A 94 13.64 8.53 -5.25
C MET A 94 12.73 9.54 -5.96
N CYS A 95 11.69 9.97 -5.24
CA CYS A 95 10.76 10.97 -5.77
C CYS A 95 11.50 12.26 -6.11
N ASP A 96 11.13 12.83 -7.26
CA ASP A 96 11.65 14.08 -7.83
C ASP A 96 13.17 14.09 -8.04
N SER A 97 13.79 12.89 -8.10
CA SER A 97 15.20 12.74 -8.36
C SER A 97 15.55 12.86 -9.85
N LYS A 98 16.82 13.08 -10.12
CA LYS A 98 17.41 12.96 -11.46
C LYS A 98 18.09 11.60 -11.58
N VAL A 99 17.73 10.88 -12.63
CA VAL A 99 18.30 9.57 -12.95
C VAL A 99 19.16 9.70 -14.20
N SER A 100 20.45 9.44 -14.05
CA SER A 100 21.38 9.52 -15.18
C SER A 100 21.11 8.42 -16.21
N PRO A 101 21.00 8.77 -17.50
CA PRO A 101 20.91 7.79 -18.58
C PRO A 101 22.10 6.82 -18.58
N LYS A 102 21.80 5.54 -18.71
CA LYS A 102 22.80 4.46 -18.84
C LYS A 102 22.63 3.73 -20.15
N THR A 103 23.76 3.31 -20.75
CA THR A 103 23.79 2.47 -21.94
C THR A 103 24.59 1.20 -21.63
N PRO A 104 23.99 0.01 -21.64
CA PRO A 104 22.57 -0.25 -21.87
C PRO A 104 21.68 0.29 -20.73
N GLN A 105 20.42 0.59 -21.07
CA GLN A 105 19.43 1.06 -20.09
C GLN A 105 19.33 0.10 -18.92
N ASN A 106 19.46 0.63 -17.70
CA ASN A 106 19.43 -0.13 -16.46
C ASN A 106 18.98 0.78 -15.32
N LEU A 107 17.72 0.63 -14.89
CA LEU A 107 17.12 1.41 -13.81
C LEU A 107 16.38 0.46 -12.85
N LEU A 108 16.74 0.51 -11.58
CA LEU A 108 16.07 -0.28 -10.56
C LEU A 108 14.87 0.48 -10.02
N PHE A 109 13.71 -0.15 -10.05
CA PHE A 109 12.53 0.23 -9.26
C PHE A 109 12.45 -0.65 -8.02
N SER A 110 12.22 -0.06 -6.85
CA SER A 110 12.04 -0.82 -5.62
C SER A 110 11.05 -0.13 -4.67
N TRP A 111 10.39 -0.95 -3.84
CA TRP A 111 9.38 -0.52 -2.88
C TRP A 111 9.33 -1.47 -1.69
N THR A 112 8.58 -1.09 -0.64
CA THR A 112 8.40 -1.94 0.55
C THR A 112 7.26 -2.93 0.37
N VAL A 113 7.30 -4.02 1.13
CA VAL A 113 6.11 -4.84 1.39
C VAL A 113 5.15 -4.02 2.26
N PRO A 114 3.85 -3.95 1.95
CA PRO A 114 2.88 -3.32 2.83
C PRO A 114 2.84 -3.98 4.21
N ALA A 115 2.76 -3.16 5.26
CA ALA A 115 2.68 -3.68 6.62
C ALA A 115 1.43 -4.55 6.84
N GLY A 116 1.58 -5.62 7.59
CA GLY A 116 0.50 -6.53 7.99
C GLY A 116 0.08 -7.56 6.95
N VAL A 117 0.70 -7.58 5.75
CA VAL A 117 0.36 -8.55 4.70
C VAL A 117 1.44 -9.63 4.55
N ASN A 118 1.02 -10.86 4.26
CA ASN A 118 1.95 -11.92 3.89
C ASN A 118 2.37 -11.76 2.41
N PRO A 119 3.67 -11.51 2.12
CA PRO A 119 4.16 -11.22 0.76
C PRO A 119 3.86 -12.33 -0.26
N ILE A 120 3.74 -13.58 0.20
CA ILE A 120 3.44 -14.71 -0.67
C ILE A 120 2.06 -14.65 -1.31
N ASN A 121 1.13 -13.91 -0.67
CA ASN A 121 -0.27 -13.81 -1.08
C ASN A 121 -0.55 -12.62 -2.00
N ILE A 122 0.46 -11.78 -2.26
CA ILE A 122 0.30 -10.55 -3.05
C ILE A 122 1.23 -10.51 -4.24
N GLU A 123 0.89 -9.67 -5.18
CA GLU A 123 1.71 -9.27 -6.31
C GLU A 123 1.64 -7.76 -6.47
N TYR A 124 2.55 -7.21 -7.25
CA TYR A 124 2.68 -5.78 -7.45
C TYR A 124 2.56 -5.43 -8.92
N GLU A 125 1.80 -4.38 -9.21
CA GLU A 125 1.69 -3.80 -10.54
C GLU A 125 2.44 -2.47 -10.57
N LEU A 126 3.59 -2.44 -11.22
CA LEU A 126 4.35 -1.23 -11.51
C LEU A 126 3.76 -0.57 -12.74
N THR A 127 3.38 0.70 -12.63
CA THR A 127 2.88 1.52 -13.75
C THR A 127 3.71 2.78 -13.87
N MET A 128 4.06 3.14 -15.11
CA MET A 128 4.82 4.35 -15.43
C MET A 128 4.21 5.07 -16.62
N VAL A 129 4.21 6.40 -16.58
CA VAL A 129 3.77 7.30 -17.65
C VAL A 129 4.82 8.38 -17.89
N GLU A 130 4.95 8.84 -19.12
CA GLU A 130 5.70 10.07 -19.43
C GLU A 130 4.88 11.29 -19.01
N LEU A 131 5.51 12.26 -18.37
CA LEU A 131 4.87 13.50 -17.94
C LEU A 131 5.07 14.60 -18.97
N LEU A 132 4.00 15.30 -19.29
CA LEU A 132 4.07 16.58 -20.01
C LEU A 132 4.59 17.68 -19.06
N PRO A 133 5.19 18.76 -19.60
CA PRO A 133 5.63 19.89 -18.79
C PRO A 133 4.52 20.43 -17.90
N GLY A 134 4.78 20.55 -16.59
CA GLY A 134 3.83 21.05 -15.62
C GLY A 134 2.72 20.07 -15.19
N GLN A 135 2.68 18.85 -15.73
CA GLN A 135 1.67 17.86 -15.39
C GLN A 135 1.92 17.27 -13.99
N ASN A 136 0.84 17.14 -13.22
CA ASN A 136 0.90 16.50 -11.90
C ASN A 136 1.02 14.97 -12.04
N PRO A 137 1.99 14.32 -11.34
CA PRO A 137 2.22 12.87 -11.43
C PRO A 137 0.98 12.03 -11.09
N THR A 138 0.27 12.38 -10.01
CA THR A 138 -0.93 11.64 -9.58
C THR A 138 -2.05 11.75 -10.60
N GLN A 139 -2.29 12.95 -11.14
CA GLN A 139 -3.30 13.16 -12.17
C GLN A 139 -2.95 12.39 -13.45
N ALA A 140 -1.68 12.43 -13.89
CA ALA A 140 -1.22 11.71 -15.06
C ALA A 140 -1.45 10.21 -14.94
N LEU A 141 -1.07 9.62 -13.79
CA LEU A 141 -1.25 8.18 -13.54
C LEU A 141 -2.73 7.78 -13.37
N ASN A 142 -3.58 8.66 -12.85
CA ASN A 142 -5.02 8.38 -12.71
C ASN A 142 -5.78 8.54 -14.03
N ALA A 143 -5.34 9.48 -14.89
CA ALA A 143 -5.93 9.71 -16.20
C ALA A 143 -5.38 8.77 -17.29
N ALA A 144 -4.30 8.03 -16.99
CA ALA A 144 -3.65 7.16 -17.97
C ALA A 144 -4.61 6.04 -18.41
N THR A 145 -5.06 6.13 -19.64
CA THR A 145 -5.75 5.06 -20.37
C THR A 145 -4.72 4.23 -21.13
N GLU A 146 -5.07 3.03 -21.52
CA GLU A 146 -4.18 2.22 -22.35
C GLU A 146 -3.99 2.85 -23.76
N PRO A 147 -2.78 2.80 -24.34
CA PRO A 147 -1.58 2.21 -23.74
C PRO A 147 -0.84 3.19 -22.81
N VAL A 148 -0.55 2.76 -21.59
CA VAL A 148 0.40 3.47 -20.70
C VAL A 148 1.82 3.29 -21.25
N PHE A 149 2.76 4.16 -20.85
CA PHE A 149 4.15 4.04 -21.25
C PHE A 149 4.76 2.69 -20.85
N PHE A 150 4.46 2.23 -19.61
CA PHE A 150 4.90 0.92 -19.12
C PHE A 150 4.00 0.41 -18.00
N ARG A 151 3.67 -0.88 -18.07
CA ARG A 151 2.99 -1.61 -16.98
C ARG A 151 3.54 -3.02 -16.87
N LYS A 152 3.82 -3.48 -15.64
CA LYS A 152 4.32 -4.81 -15.36
C LYS A 152 3.84 -5.31 -14.01
N THR A 153 3.31 -6.53 -13.97
CA THR A 153 3.02 -7.23 -12.71
C THR A 153 4.21 -8.13 -12.34
N VAL A 154 4.62 -8.07 -11.07
CA VAL A 154 5.73 -8.84 -10.50
C VAL A 154 5.39 -9.35 -9.11
N PRO A 155 5.89 -10.52 -8.69
CA PRO A 155 5.63 -11.09 -7.36
C PRO A 155 6.60 -10.61 -6.26
N VAL A 156 7.53 -9.72 -6.61
CA VAL A 156 8.62 -9.24 -5.73
C VAL A 156 8.58 -7.72 -5.62
N THR A 157 9.29 -7.17 -4.64
CA THR A 157 9.30 -5.73 -4.32
C THR A 157 10.33 -4.92 -5.12
N SER A 158 10.78 -5.45 -6.24
CA SER A 158 11.70 -4.74 -7.13
C SER A 158 11.52 -5.15 -8.58
N TYR A 159 11.90 -4.27 -9.49
CA TYR A 159 11.91 -4.51 -10.92
C TYR A 159 13.10 -3.83 -11.59
N LEU A 160 13.91 -4.60 -12.30
CA LEU A 160 14.99 -4.05 -13.10
C LEU A 160 14.46 -3.66 -14.48
N TYR A 161 14.35 -2.37 -14.71
CA TYR A 161 13.94 -1.79 -15.98
C TYR A 161 15.15 -1.72 -16.90
N SER A 162 15.24 -2.65 -17.83
CA SER A 162 16.41 -2.86 -18.69
C SER A 162 16.12 -2.54 -20.16
N GLN A 163 17.07 -2.82 -21.02
CA GLN A 163 16.95 -2.60 -22.48
C GLN A 163 15.82 -3.37 -23.17
N VAL A 164 15.24 -4.40 -22.53
CA VAL A 164 14.08 -5.13 -23.08
C VAL A 164 12.76 -4.36 -22.89
N ASN A 165 12.79 -3.32 -22.09
CA ASN A 165 11.63 -2.45 -21.85
C ASN A 165 11.66 -1.25 -22.82
N PRO A 166 10.56 -0.49 -22.96
CA PRO A 166 10.53 0.74 -23.72
C PRO A 166 11.69 1.68 -23.34
N GLN A 167 12.34 2.29 -24.33
CA GLN A 167 13.46 3.18 -24.07
C GLN A 167 13.01 4.47 -23.39
N LEU A 168 13.66 4.82 -22.28
CA LEU A 168 13.48 6.11 -21.64
C LEU A 168 14.18 7.20 -22.49
N THR A 169 13.49 8.28 -22.74
CA THR A 169 14.01 9.41 -23.51
C THR A 169 14.74 10.38 -22.57
N LYS A 170 15.96 10.77 -22.95
CA LYS A 170 16.73 11.76 -22.21
C LYS A 170 15.97 13.10 -22.12
N ASP A 171 16.14 13.78 -21.00
CA ASP A 171 15.51 15.07 -20.64
C ASP A 171 13.97 15.02 -20.50
N LYS A 172 13.40 13.82 -20.41
CA LYS A 172 11.98 13.61 -20.11
C LYS A 172 11.76 13.32 -18.63
N LYS A 173 10.58 13.67 -18.16
CA LYS A 173 10.10 13.37 -16.80
C LYS A 173 9.09 12.24 -16.86
N TYR A 174 9.18 11.31 -15.91
CA TYR A 174 8.30 10.14 -15.80
C TYR A 174 7.67 10.12 -14.44
N ALA A 175 6.39 9.76 -14.38
CA ALA A 175 5.71 9.40 -13.13
C ALA A 175 5.54 7.90 -13.03
N TRP A 176 5.64 7.37 -11.82
CA TRP A 176 5.44 5.96 -11.56
C TRP A 176 4.77 5.73 -10.21
N ARG A 177 4.11 4.60 -10.10
CA ARG A 177 3.53 4.10 -8.86
C ARG A 177 3.48 2.58 -8.87
N VAL A 178 3.25 2.01 -7.71
CA VAL A 178 3.04 0.57 -7.53
C VAL A 178 1.67 0.33 -6.91
N ARG A 179 0.98 -0.68 -7.37
CA ARG A 179 -0.24 -1.18 -6.76
C ARG A 179 0.02 -2.57 -6.19
N ALA A 180 -0.14 -2.73 -4.88
CA ALA A 180 -0.24 -4.06 -4.27
C ALA A 180 -1.64 -4.62 -4.50
N LYS A 181 -1.74 -5.88 -4.91
CA LYS A 181 -3.01 -6.56 -5.13
C LYS A 181 -2.91 -8.03 -4.70
N PRO A 182 -4.00 -8.64 -4.21
CA PRO A 182 -3.98 -10.05 -3.89
C PRO A 182 -3.75 -10.89 -5.14
N LYS A 183 -3.00 -11.98 -5.01
CA LYS A 183 -2.91 -13.00 -6.06
C LYS A 183 -4.27 -13.68 -6.26
N PRO A 184 -4.53 -14.27 -7.42
CA PRO A 184 -5.76 -15.03 -7.67
C PRO A 184 -6.06 -16.04 -6.55
N GLY A 185 -7.30 -16.02 -6.05
CA GLY A 185 -7.74 -16.90 -4.95
C GLY A 185 -7.23 -16.51 -3.55
N LYS A 186 -6.57 -15.37 -3.40
CA LYS A 186 -6.16 -14.81 -2.10
C LYS A 186 -6.96 -13.55 -1.78
N ASN A 187 -7.18 -13.30 -0.49
CA ASN A 187 -7.87 -12.11 -0.01
C ASN A 187 -6.89 -11.20 0.71
N ALA A 188 -6.84 -9.96 0.28
CA ALA A 188 -6.14 -8.88 0.97
C ALA A 188 -6.82 -7.57 0.59
N LEU A 189 -7.21 -6.80 1.59
CA LEU A 189 -7.78 -5.47 1.42
C LEU A 189 -6.71 -4.44 1.75
N PHE A 190 -6.56 -3.46 0.88
CA PHE A 190 -5.56 -2.41 1.01
C PHE A 190 -6.23 -1.05 1.08
N LYS A 191 -5.68 -0.14 1.87
CA LYS A 191 -5.98 1.29 1.77
C LYS A 191 -5.79 1.74 0.33
N ASN A 192 -6.50 2.76 -0.10
CA ASN A 192 -6.40 3.35 -1.45
C ASN A 192 -6.31 2.30 -2.59
N ASN A 193 -7.07 1.21 -2.50
CA ASN A 193 -7.05 0.11 -3.48
C ASN A 193 -5.64 -0.47 -3.76
N GLY A 194 -4.72 -0.34 -2.81
CA GLY A 194 -3.35 -0.82 -2.89
C GLY A 194 -2.37 0.09 -3.62
N TYR A 195 -2.81 1.24 -4.13
CA TYR A 195 -1.92 2.17 -4.83
C TYR A 195 -1.02 2.94 -3.86
N SER A 196 0.28 2.91 -4.11
CA SER A 196 1.24 3.81 -3.48
C SER A 196 0.95 5.28 -3.85
N THR A 197 1.58 6.21 -3.14
CA THR A 197 1.72 7.58 -3.66
C THR A 197 2.42 7.57 -5.02
N ALA A 198 2.05 8.53 -5.88
CA ALA A 198 2.73 8.73 -7.15
C ALA A 198 4.09 9.41 -6.93
N CYS A 199 5.10 8.93 -7.62
CA CYS A 199 6.45 9.48 -7.62
C CYS A 199 6.83 9.92 -9.02
N SER A 200 7.75 10.89 -9.14
CA SER A 200 8.33 11.27 -10.43
C SER A 200 9.86 11.25 -10.40
N PHE A 201 10.46 11.10 -11.57
CA PHE A 201 11.89 11.30 -11.76
C PHE A 201 12.15 11.92 -13.13
N GLU A 202 13.26 12.66 -13.26
CA GLU A 202 13.73 13.21 -14.51
C GLU A 202 14.87 12.33 -15.05
N TYR A 203 14.72 11.81 -16.27
CA TYR A 203 15.75 10.98 -16.91
C TYR A 203 16.78 11.88 -17.59
N LYS A 204 17.72 12.41 -16.79
CA LYS A 204 18.66 13.44 -17.20
C LYS A 204 20.00 13.26 -16.53
N THR A 205 21.07 13.51 -17.26
CA THR A 205 22.41 13.57 -16.68
C THR A 205 22.42 14.64 -15.58
N SER A 206 22.75 14.25 -14.36
CA SER A 206 23.08 15.24 -13.32
C SER A 206 24.20 16.08 -13.88
N GLY A 207 23.97 17.36 -14.11
CA GLY A 207 25.02 18.28 -14.46
C GLY A 207 25.95 18.40 -13.25
N GLY A 208 26.94 17.53 -13.17
CA GLY A 208 28.14 17.85 -12.44
C GLY A 208 28.74 19.05 -13.14
N GLY A 209 28.67 20.21 -12.51
CA GLY A 209 29.50 21.33 -12.94
C GLY A 209 30.94 20.87 -12.85
N ILE A 210 31.49 20.41 -13.96
CA ILE A 210 32.94 20.32 -14.11
C ILE A 210 33.39 21.78 -14.14
N ASN A 211 33.93 22.23 -13.00
CA ASN A 211 34.72 23.44 -13.00
C ASN A 211 35.96 23.13 -13.86
N PRO A 212 36.12 23.71 -15.07
CA PRO A 212 37.32 23.45 -15.86
C PRO A 212 38.45 24.27 -15.25
N GLY A 213 39.10 23.78 -14.21
CA GLY A 213 40.19 24.46 -13.54
C GLY A 213 40.57 23.97 -12.16
N GLY A 214 39.96 22.92 -11.65
CA GLY A 214 40.36 22.35 -10.36
C GLY A 214 41.07 21.00 -10.54
N ILE A 215 42.37 20.98 -10.29
CA ILE A 215 43.12 19.76 -10.05
C ILE A 215 42.57 19.18 -8.76
N ASP A 216 41.95 18.01 -8.84
CA ASP A 216 41.49 17.27 -7.64
C ASP A 216 42.70 16.94 -6.77
N ASP A 217 42.85 17.69 -5.69
CA ASP A 217 43.76 17.35 -4.61
C ASP A 217 43.23 16.10 -3.88
N LEU A 218 43.81 14.97 -4.22
CA LEU A 218 43.49 13.64 -3.66
C LEU A 218 44.00 13.49 -2.19
N SER A 219 44.25 14.58 -1.47
CA SER A 219 44.89 14.55 -0.14
C SER A 219 43.96 14.75 1.06
N THR A 220 42.63 14.92 0.85
CA THR A 220 41.71 15.03 1.99
C THR A 220 40.92 13.74 2.17
N PRO A 221 41.10 13.00 3.30
CA PRO A 221 40.27 11.87 3.63
C PRO A 221 38.82 12.33 3.87
N PRO A 222 37.81 11.49 3.56
CA PRO A 222 36.41 11.84 3.74
C PRO A 222 36.12 12.18 5.20
N GLN A 223 35.64 13.38 5.46
CA GLN A 223 35.18 13.78 6.78
C GLN A 223 33.98 12.93 7.18
N LYS A 224 34.07 12.27 8.34
CA LYS A 224 32.96 11.55 8.94
C LYS A 224 31.82 12.53 9.23
N PRO A 225 30.56 12.17 8.93
CA PRO A 225 29.42 13.00 9.29
C PRO A 225 29.32 13.11 10.82
N ASN A 226 29.26 14.34 11.34
CA ASN A 226 28.97 14.62 12.73
C ASN A 226 27.51 14.25 13.04
N TYR A 227 27.29 13.12 13.68
CA TYR A 227 26.00 12.82 14.31
C TYR A 227 25.97 13.45 15.69
N MET A 228 25.21 14.54 15.86
CA MET A 228 24.81 15.03 17.17
C MET A 228 23.68 14.16 17.70
N LEU A 229 23.91 13.46 18.81
CA LEU A 229 22.84 12.86 19.60
C LEU A 229 22.22 13.94 20.48
N PRO A 230 20.88 14.02 20.57
CA PRO A 230 20.24 14.98 21.51
C PRO A 230 20.48 14.54 22.95
N GLY A 231 21.18 15.36 23.74
CA GLY A 231 21.30 15.19 25.19
C GLY A 231 22.69 15.19 25.79
N ASP A 232 23.75 15.44 25.01
CA ASP A 232 25.10 15.58 25.59
C ASP A 232 25.53 17.05 25.64
N ASP A 233 25.41 17.66 26.81
CA ASP A 233 25.86 19.04 27.10
C ASP A 233 27.39 19.19 27.25
N ASN A 234 28.19 18.16 26.92
CA ASN A 234 29.64 18.17 26.96
C ASN A 234 30.26 17.84 25.59
N ALA A 235 30.04 18.70 24.62
CA ALA A 235 30.76 18.62 23.35
C ALA A 235 32.21 19.11 23.55
N CYS A 236 33.18 18.21 23.45
CA CYS A 236 34.59 18.58 23.33
C CYS A 236 34.82 19.32 22.01
N VAL A 237 35.09 20.61 22.10
CA VAL A 237 35.54 21.45 21.01
C VAL A 237 37.07 21.38 20.98
N SER A 238 37.64 20.58 20.09
CA SER A 238 39.05 20.44 19.75
C SER A 238 40.01 20.12 20.91
N GLY A 239 40.61 18.93 20.92
CA GLY A 239 41.76 18.57 21.72
C GLY A 239 41.55 17.55 22.82
N CYS A 240 40.54 16.69 22.75
CA CYS A 240 40.43 15.57 23.69
C CYS A 240 41.35 14.43 23.26
N GLU A 241 42.48 14.28 23.96
CA GLU A 241 43.30 13.09 23.95
C GLU A 241 42.57 11.97 24.71
N LEU A 242 42.49 10.80 24.10
CA LEU A 242 42.01 9.59 24.77
C LEU A 242 43.05 9.17 25.82
N PRO A 243 42.66 8.77 27.05
CA PRO A 243 43.60 8.22 28.02
C PRO A 243 44.21 6.93 27.49
N ASP A 244 45.54 6.80 27.71
CA ASP A 244 46.33 5.64 27.32
C ASP A 244 45.83 4.39 28.08
N PRO A 245 45.56 3.26 27.38
CA PRO A 245 44.99 2.06 27.99
C PRO A 245 45.96 1.30 28.95
N ASP A 246 47.19 1.77 29.17
CA ASP A 246 48.22 1.03 29.92
C ASP A 246 48.51 1.52 31.33
N GLU A 247 47.74 2.46 31.93
CA GLU A 247 47.90 2.77 33.34
C GLU A 247 47.04 1.88 34.24
N THR A 248 47.50 0.65 34.46
CA THR A 248 47.05 -0.21 35.56
C THR A 248 47.64 0.31 36.86
N SER A 249 46.81 0.76 37.77
CA SER A 249 47.13 1.14 39.12
C SER A 249 47.72 0.00 39.94
N PRO A 250 48.75 0.20 40.75
CA PRO A 250 49.08 -0.70 41.85
C PRO A 250 48.56 -0.19 43.18
N SER A 251 48.27 -1.18 44.05
CA SER A 251 48.03 -1.22 45.52
C SER A 251 46.72 -0.67 46.02
#